data_6cb8351d547051bdd9232955e4b1031b
#
_entry.id   6cb8351d547051bdd9232955e4b1031b
#
_cell.length_a   1.000
_cell.length_b   1.000
_cell.length_c   1.000
_cell.angle_alpha   90.00
_cell.angle_beta   90.00
_cell.angle_gamma   90.00
#
_symmetry.space_group_name_H-M   'P 1'
#
loop_
_entity.id
_entity.type
_entity.pdbx_description
1 polymer ?
#
loop_
_entity_poly.entity_id
_entity_poly.type
_entity_poly.pdbx_seq_one_letter_code
_entity_poly.pdbx_strand_id
1 'polypeptide(L)'
;MSYLALYRKYRPTTFEEVAGQTKVVKILKNSIANSRLSHAYLFYGPRGTGKTSIAKLIAKLINCANPIDGNPCDKCPSCLACLEKNNPDIIEMDAASNNGVEEIRKVIDTVGLMPNISKYKVYIIDEVHMLSTGAFNALLKTIEEPPAHVIFILATTEYYKVPETIISRCQCFSFERLAIDDIYSRLKYIVDQEKIKASDEVLKLIAKYADGGLRDAIGTLDKLCAYSNELTVQDFYELRGIVDEAFLQEFVTKLNQFDKDSILKTIDELFKNGKNTIIFVNDLLNYFTSELINNSNNLDYYDIIDSLIDLLEHMKRSSNTRILLEVGFLKIASHLKKDLKDSTISQEIVPSKNSFNNSKKESIIQELPNKVSKADENSKTIRQEEKGLKAQAQSNNKYFRVREQRINNAFAQANKELLLNLK
;
A
#
# COMPACT_ATOMS: atom_id res chain seq x y z
N MET A 1 -11.93 -35.56 -3.56
CA MET A 1 -12.15 -34.36 -2.73
C MET A 1 -11.76 -33.14 -3.56
N SER A 2 -12.57 -32.08 -3.60
CA SER A 2 -12.19 -30.86 -4.28
C SER A 2 -11.03 -30.19 -3.52
N TYR A 3 -10.03 -29.72 -4.23
CA TYR A 3 -8.90 -29.00 -3.66
C TYR A 3 -9.39 -27.71 -2.94
N LEU A 4 -8.97 -27.53 -1.70
CA LEU A 4 -9.26 -26.32 -0.93
C LEU A 4 -7.98 -25.50 -0.78
N ALA A 5 -7.99 -24.28 -1.33
CA ALA A 5 -6.84 -23.37 -1.26
C ALA A 5 -6.34 -23.17 0.17
N LEU A 6 -5.02 -23.14 0.37
CA LEU A 6 -4.38 -23.09 1.68
C LEU A 6 -4.85 -21.91 2.53
N TYR A 7 -5.06 -20.73 1.96
CA TYR A 7 -5.57 -19.56 2.69
C TYR A 7 -6.99 -19.72 3.24
N ARG A 8 -7.79 -20.70 2.70
CA ARG A 8 -9.11 -21.06 3.23
C ARG A 8 -8.99 -22.16 4.27
N LYS A 9 -8.13 -23.16 4.04
CA LYS A 9 -7.89 -24.29 4.94
C LYS A 9 -7.29 -23.83 6.27
N TYR A 10 -6.31 -22.89 6.21
CA TYR A 10 -5.60 -22.35 7.37
C TYR A 10 -6.15 -21.01 7.88
N ARG A 11 -7.45 -20.72 7.59
CA ARG A 11 -8.12 -19.58 8.23
C ARG A 11 -8.21 -19.85 9.74
N PRO A 12 -7.77 -18.89 10.60
CA PRO A 12 -7.75 -19.10 12.04
C PRO A 12 -9.14 -19.46 12.58
N THR A 13 -9.20 -20.47 13.42
CA THR A 13 -10.38 -20.97 14.13
C THR A 13 -10.38 -20.57 15.60
N THR A 14 -9.21 -20.23 16.15
CA THR A 14 -9.01 -19.68 17.48
C THR A 14 -8.24 -18.36 17.42
N PHE A 15 -8.25 -17.58 18.50
CA PHE A 15 -7.52 -16.31 18.54
C PHE A 15 -6.00 -16.51 18.63
N GLU A 16 -5.54 -17.63 19.15
CA GLU A 16 -4.12 -18.01 19.25
C GLU A 16 -3.52 -18.28 17.85
N GLU A 17 -4.35 -18.69 16.90
CA GLU A 17 -3.94 -18.91 15.52
C GLU A 17 -3.83 -17.62 14.69
N VAL A 18 -4.32 -16.50 15.23
CA VAL A 18 -4.24 -15.21 14.55
C VAL A 18 -2.80 -14.71 14.58
N ALA A 19 -2.18 -14.58 13.44
CA ALA A 19 -0.86 -13.97 13.32
C ALA A 19 -0.93 -12.47 13.58
N GLY A 20 -0.06 -11.96 14.44
CA GLY A 20 -0.03 -10.55 14.80
C GLY A 20 -1.33 -10.06 15.45
N GLN A 21 -1.66 -8.76 15.32
CA GLN A 21 -2.90 -8.12 15.80
C GLN A 21 -3.20 -8.31 17.31
N THR A 22 -2.17 -8.55 18.11
CA THR A 22 -2.28 -8.90 19.54
C THR A 22 -3.07 -7.87 20.35
N LYS A 23 -2.92 -6.58 20.04
CA LYS A 23 -3.66 -5.49 20.71
C LYS A 23 -5.16 -5.59 20.44
N VAL A 24 -5.54 -5.76 19.17
CA VAL A 24 -6.95 -5.87 18.74
C VAL A 24 -7.60 -7.10 19.36
N VAL A 25 -6.94 -8.24 19.26
CA VAL A 25 -7.41 -9.52 19.83
C VAL A 25 -7.61 -9.40 21.35
N LYS A 26 -6.65 -8.82 22.08
CA LYS A 26 -6.73 -8.62 23.55
C LYS A 26 -7.92 -7.75 23.95
N ILE A 27 -8.12 -6.62 23.25
CA ILE A 27 -9.24 -5.71 23.54
C ILE A 27 -10.57 -6.42 23.29
N LEU A 28 -10.72 -7.11 22.18
CA LEU A 28 -11.95 -7.80 21.81
C LEU A 28 -12.27 -8.97 22.75
N LYS A 29 -11.28 -9.82 23.11
CA LYS A 29 -11.46 -10.88 24.13
C LYS A 29 -11.91 -10.31 25.47
N ASN A 30 -11.28 -9.22 25.93
CA ASN A 30 -11.65 -8.56 27.19
C ASN A 30 -13.06 -7.96 27.14
N SER A 31 -13.45 -7.33 26.02
CA SER A 31 -14.79 -6.77 25.85
C SER A 31 -15.87 -7.84 25.91
N ILE A 32 -15.63 -8.99 25.30
CA ILE A 32 -16.54 -10.13 25.32
C ILE A 32 -16.63 -10.74 26.72
N ALA A 33 -15.49 -11.00 27.38
CA ALA A 33 -15.43 -11.55 28.72
C ALA A 33 -16.16 -10.69 29.76
N ASN A 34 -16.09 -9.36 29.62
CA ASN A 34 -16.74 -8.40 30.51
C ASN A 34 -18.18 -8.03 30.08
N SER A 35 -18.73 -8.70 29.06
CA SER A 35 -20.07 -8.39 28.50
C SER A 35 -20.22 -6.92 28.04
N ARG A 36 -19.13 -6.28 27.59
CA ARG A 36 -19.08 -4.90 27.09
C ARG A 36 -19.04 -4.89 25.57
N LEU A 37 -20.06 -5.46 24.94
CA LEU A 37 -20.16 -5.50 23.48
C LEU A 37 -20.71 -4.19 22.95
N SER A 38 -20.08 -3.67 21.89
CA SER A 38 -20.66 -2.61 21.07
C SER A 38 -21.66 -3.20 20.07
N HIS A 39 -22.66 -2.45 19.71
CA HIS A 39 -23.62 -2.83 18.67
C HIS A 39 -23.03 -2.75 17.25
N ALA A 40 -21.96 -1.96 17.05
CA ALA A 40 -21.29 -1.82 15.76
C ALA A 40 -19.78 -1.72 15.94
N TYR A 41 -19.07 -2.47 15.09
CA TYR A 41 -17.61 -2.50 15.00
C TYR A 41 -17.19 -2.10 13.59
N LEU A 42 -16.10 -1.34 13.45
CA LEU A 42 -15.47 -1.04 12.18
C LEU A 42 -14.01 -1.50 12.21
N PHE A 43 -13.69 -2.53 11.42
CA PHE A 43 -12.34 -3.05 11.24
C PHE A 43 -11.73 -2.46 9.98
N TYR A 44 -10.65 -1.71 10.11
CA TYR A 44 -10.01 -1.06 8.97
C TYR A 44 -8.50 -1.34 8.92
N GLY A 45 -7.93 -1.32 7.74
CA GLY A 45 -6.50 -1.53 7.51
C GLY A 45 -6.22 -2.31 6.22
N PRO A 46 -4.94 -2.58 5.89
CA PRO A 46 -4.53 -3.20 4.65
C PRO A 46 -5.20 -4.55 4.38
N ARG A 47 -5.22 -4.93 3.10
CA ARG A 47 -5.76 -6.23 2.69
C ARG A 47 -4.93 -7.38 3.26
N GLY A 48 -5.58 -8.50 3.59
CA GLY A 48 -4.87 -9.71 4.02
C GLY A 48 -4.40 -9.72 5.48
N THR A 49 -4.69 -8.69 6.28
CA THR A 49 -4.27 -8.54 7.69
C THR A 49 -5.17 -9.24 8.71
N GLY A 50 -6.24 -9.93 8.27
CA GLY A 50 -7.07 -10.74 9.15
C GLY A 50 -8.41 -10.14 9.57
N LYS A 51 -8.83 -8.96 9.06
CA LYS A 51 -10.10 -8.27 9.41
C LYS A 51 -11.32 -9.20 9.39
N THR A 52 -11.61 -9.80 8.25
CA THR A 52 -12.77 -10.71 8.07
C THR A 52 -12.63 -12.00 8.89
N SER A 53 -11.40 -12.49 9.10
CA SER A 53 -11.16 -13.68 9.90
C SER A 53 -11.46 -13.42 11.38
N ILE A 54 -11.00 -12.30 11.93
CA ILE A 54 -11.31 -11.89 13.31
C ILE A 54 -12.79 -11.57 13.44
N ALA A 55 -13.44 -10.93 12.45
CA ALA A 55 -14.87 -10.69 12.44
C ALA A 55 -15.67 -12.00 12.63
N LYS A 56 -15.30 -13.05 11.89
CA LYS A 56 -15.93 -14.38 12.00
C LYS A 56 -15.66 -15.04 13.36
N LEU A 57 -14.43 -14.93 13.88
CA LEU A 57 -14.10 -15.46 15.20
C LEU A 57 -14.91 -14.80 16.31
N ILE A 58 -15.07 -13.47 16.25
CA ILE A 58 -15.86 -12.72 17.20
C ILE A 58 -17.34 -13.11 17.09
N ALA A 59 -17.89 -13.15 15.88
CA ALA A 59 -19.28 -13.55 15.64
C ALA A 59 -19.58 -14.94 16.22
N LYS A 60 -18.62 -15.87 16.08
CA LYS A 60 -18.72 -17.23 16.65
C LYS A 60 -18.57 -17.22 18.17
N LEU A 61 -17.63 -16.43 18.73
CA LEU A 61 -17.38 -16.37 20.17
C LEU A 61 -18.54 -15.76 20.95
N ILE A 62 -19.10 -14.62 20.50
CA ILE A 62 -20.24 -13.96 21.19
C ILE A 62 -21.50 -14.81 21.18
N ASN A 63 -21.61 -15.73 20.23
CA ASN A 63 -22.71 -16.69 20.09
C ASN A 63 -22.40 -18.08 20.68
N CYS A 64 -21.21 -18.26 21.24
CA CYS A 64 -20.84 -19.51 21.88
C CYS A 64 -21.51 -19.66 23.23
N ALA A 65 -22.17 -20.80 23.47
CA ALA A 65 -22.83 -21.07 24.75
C ALA A 65 -21.83 -21.29 25.91
N ASN A 66 -20.66 -21.89 25.61
CA ASN A 66 -19.66 -22.27 26.62
C ASN A 66 -18.25 -21.91 26.10
N PRO A 67 -17.85 -20.62 26.11
CA PRO A 67 -16.51 -20.23 25.72
C PRO A 67 -15.43 -20.88 26.59
N ILE A 68 -14.32 -21.34 25.99
CA ILE A 68 -13.19 -21.95 26.69
C ILE A 68 -11.98 -21.02 26.48
N ASP A 69 -11.40 -20.51 27.55
CA ASP A 69 -10.21 -19.62 27.52
C ASP A 69 -10.34 -18.44 26.57
N GLY A 70 -11.56 -17.92 26.44
CA GLY A 70 -11.86 -16.81 25.53
C GLY A 70 -11.90 -17.20 24.04
N ASN A 71 -12.09 -18.49 23.74
CA ASN A 71 -12.31 -19.03 22.40
C ASN A 71 -13.67 -19.73 22.28
N PRO A 72 -14.21 -19.88 21.07
CA PRO A 72 -15.41 -20.68 20.83
C PRO A 72 -15.18 -22.16 21.21
N CYS A 73 -16.20 -22.82 21.77
CA CYS A 73 -16.07 -24.21 22.23
C CYS A 73 -16.08 -25.25 21.12
N ASP A 74 -16.47 -24.92 19.91
CA ASP A 74 -16.59 -25.79 18.72
C ASP A 74 -17.54 -27.00 18.87
N LYS A 75 -18.35 -27.02 19.94
CA LYS A 75 -19.25 -28.13 20.28
C LYS A 75 -20.70 -27.75 20.45
N CYS A 76 -21.02 -26.49 20.77
CA CYS A 76 -22.40 -26.04 20.92
C CYS A 76 -23.07 -25.87 19.53
N PRO A 77 -24.44 -25.86 19.48
CA PRO A 77 -25.17 -25.76 18.23
C PRO A 77 -24.74 -24.59 17.34
N SER A 78 -24.57 -23.39 17.93
CA SER A 78 -24.11 -22.19 17.21
C SER A 78 -22.69 -22.38 16.62
N CYS A 79 -21.75 -22.96 17.39
CA CYS A 79 -20.39 -23.22 16.91
C CYS A 79 -20.37 -24.26 15.79
N LEU A 80 -21.14 -25.34 15.91
CA LEU A 80 -21.24 -26.37 14.87
C LEU A 80 -21.82 -25.80 13.56
N ALA A 81 -22.91 -25.02 13.66
CA ALA A 81 -23.47 -24.34 12.50
C ALA A 81 -22.48 -23.37 11.82
N CYS A 82 -21.59 -22.71 12.61
CA CYS A 82 -20.52 -21.90 12.05
C CYS A 82 -19.46 -22.73 11.30
N LEU A 83 -19.10 -23.91 11.84
CA LEU A 83 -18.14 -24.82 11.18
C LEU A 83 -18.70 -25.34 9.86
N GLU A 84 -19.99 -25.67 9.81
CA GLU A 84 -20.72 -26.10 8.61
C GLU A 84 -21.03 -24.95 7.65
N LYS A 85 -20.74 -23.69 8.04
CA LYS A 85 -21.04 -22.46 7.27
C LYS A 85 -22.53 -22.26 6.97
N ASN A 86 -23.40 -22.75 7.83
CA ASN A 86 -24.86 -22.68 7.68
C ASN A 86 -25.55 -22.00 8.88
N ASN A 87 -24.82 -21.23 9.71
CA ASN A 87 -25.41 -20.50 10.82
C ASN A 87 -26.34 -19.36 10.32
N PRO A 88 -27.67 -19.45 10.53
CA PRO A 88 -28.61 -18.46 10.02
C PRO A 88 -28.53 -17.10 10.74
N ASP A 89 -27.88 -17.06 11.89
CA ASP A 89 -27.75 -15.85 12.72
C ASP A 89 -26.45 -15.10 12.46
N ILE A 90 -25.55 -15.62 11.62
CA ILE A 90 -24.33 -14.94 11.18
C ILE A 90 -24.39 -14.72 9.66
N ILE A 91 -24.79 -13.53 9.27
CA ILE A 91 -24.98 -13.12 7.89
C ILE A 91 -23.71 -12.42 7.40
N GLU A 92 -23.08 -12.99 6.39
CA GLU A 92 -21.89 -12.43 5.74
C GLU A 92 -22.26 -11.86 4.38
N MET A 93 -21.88 -10.60 4.14
CA MET A 93 -22.11 -9.89 2.90
C MET A 93 -20.81 -9.26 2.43
N ASP A 94 -20.48 -9.46 1.16
CA ASP A 94 -19.40 -8.74 0.48
C ASP A 94 -19.99 -7.53 -0.27
N ALA A 95 -19.66 -6.33 0.18
CA ALA A 95 -20.16 -5.10 -0.42
C ALA A 95 -19.60 -4.84 -1.83
N ALA A 96 -18.47 -5.47 -2.20
CA ALA A 96 -17.98 -5.38 -3.57
C ALA A 96 -18.93 -6.04 -4.60
N SER A 97 -19.61 -7.11 -4.18
CA SER A 97 -20.58 -7.83 -5.01
C SER A 97 -22.02 -7.35 -4.80
N ASN A 98 -22.31 -6.71 -3.65
CA ASN A 98 -23.66 -6.32 -3.21
C ASN A 98 -23.66 -4.87 -2.68
N ASN A 99 -23.46 -3.89 -3.56
CA ASN A 99 -23.24 -2.48 -3.17
C ASN A 99 -24.51 -1.60 -3.28
N GLY A 100 -25.60 -2.15 -3.75
CA GLY A 100 -26.83 -1.41 -4.00
C GLY A 100 -27.66 -1.14 -2.75
N VAL A 101 -28.59 -0.20 -2.86
CA VAL A 101 -29.53 0.13 -1.78
C VAL A 101 -30.47 -1.02 -1.47
N GLU A 102 -30.90 -1.76 -2.51
CA GLU A 102 -31.87 -2.87 -2.37
C GLU A 102 -31.27 -4.05 -1.60
N GLU A 103 -29.99 -4.34 -1.79
CA GLU A 103 -29.28 -5.39 -1.04
C GLU A 103 -29.19 -5.04 0.45
N ILE A 104 -28.88 -3.78 0.77
CA ILE A 104 -28.86 -3.30 2.16
C ILE A 104 -30.26 -3.27 2.75
N ARG A 105 -31.31 -2.91 2.00
CA ARG A 105 -32.70 -2.97 2.48
C ARG A 105 -33.10 -4.39 2.86
N LYS A 106 -32.74 -5.41 2.06
CA LYS A 106 -32.95 -6.82 2.43
C LYS A 106 -32.29 -7.19 3.77
N VAL A 107 -31.09 -6.68 4.01
CA VAL A 107 -30.41 -6.85 5.31
C VAL A 107 -31.25 -6.19 6.42
N ILE A 108 -31.63 -4.93 6.24
CA ILE A 108 -32.40 -4.14 7.21
C ILE A 108 -33.75 -4.80 7.54
N ASP A 109 -34.46 -5.31 6.55
CA ASP A 109 -35.73 -6.01 6.71
C ASP A 109 -35.62 -7.24 7.62
N THR A 110 -34.44 -7.88 7.64
CA THR A 110 -34.19 -9.05 8.50
C THR A 110 -33.64 -8.70 9.88
N VAL A 111 -33.24 -7.45 10.14
CA VAL A 111 -32.66 -7.02 11.43
C VAL A 111 -33.65 -7.15 12.58
N GLY A 112 -34.93 -6.87 12.34
CA GLY A 112 -35.97 -6.99 13.36
C GLY A 112 -36.29 -8.43 13.79
N LEU A 113 -35.84 -9.43 13.03
CA LEU A 113 -36.09 -10.85 13.35
C LEU A 113 -35.17 -11.34 14.45
N MET A 114 -35.72 -12.07 15.42
CA MET A 114 -34.95 -12.68 16.49
C MET A 114 -34.00 -13.75 15.98
N PRO A 115 -32.84 -13.97 16.63
CA PRO A 115 -31.94 -15.09 16.30
C PRO A 115 -32.63 -16.45 16.46
N ASN A 116 -32.22 -17.42 15.63
CA ASN A 116 -32.81 -18.76 15.67
C ASN A 116 -32.13 -19.69 16.69
N ILE A 117 -30.78 -19.79 16.62
CA ILE A 117 -29.97 -20.72 17.41
C ILE A 117 -28.91 -20.02 18.24
N SER A 118 -28.68 -18.74 17.98
CA SER A 118 -27.62 -17.94 18.58
C SER A 118 -28.18 -16.90 19.55
N LYS A 119 -27.32 -16.28 20.36
CA LYS A 119 -27.70 -15.18 21.26
C LYS A 119 -27.89 -13.86 20.52
N TYR A 120 -27.02 -13.63 19.55
CA TYR A 120 -26.98 -12.40 18.74
C TYR A 120 -27.10 -12.73 17.26
N LYS A 121 -27.76 -11.85 16.51
CA LYS A 121 -27.75 -11.84 15.07
C LYS A 121 -26.62 -10.93 14.59
N VAL A 122 -25.64 -11.48 13.91
CA VAL A 122 -24.41 -10.78 13.53
C VAL A 122 -24.38 -10.57 12.03
N TYR A 123 -24.23 -9.32 11.64
CA TYR A 123 -24.05 -8.93 10.25
C TYR A 123 -22.59 -8.54 9.99
N ILE A 124 -21.89 -9.31 9.18
CA ILE A 124 -20.51 -9.03 8.75
C ILE A 124 -20.59 -8.46 7.34
N ILE A 125 -20.24 -7.18 7.17
CA ILE A 125 -20.20 -6.51 5.88
C ILE A 125 -18.74 -6.25 5.52
N ASP A 126 -18.22 -7.02 4.58
CA ASP A 126 -16.83 -6.89 4.12
C ASP A 126 -16.74 -5.86 2.98
N GLU A 127 -15.59 -5.20 2.89
CA GLU A 127 -15.29 -4.09 1.95
C GLU A 127 -16.40 -3.02 1.92
N VAL A 128 -16.86 -2.62 3.11
CA VAL A 128 -18.01 -1.71 3.28
C VAL A 128 -17.87 -0.39 2.52
N HIS A 129 -16.64 0.07 2.23
CA HIS A 129 -16.38 1.27 1.43
C HIS A 129 -16.90 1.19 -0.01
N MET A 130 -17.24 -0.02 -0.49
CA MET A 130 -17.81 -0.23 -1.82
C MET A 130 -19.32 0.05 -1.88
N LEU A 131 -19.99 0.23 -0.74
CA LEU A 131 -21.42 0.56 -0.70
C LEU A 131 -21.69 1.91 -1.35
N SER A 132 -22.80 2.00 -2.07
CA SER A 132 -23.28 3.28 -2.60
C SER A 132 -23.68 4.23 -1.46
N THR A 133 -23.67 5.54 -1.74
CA THR A 133 -24.11 6.56 -0.77
C THR A 133 -25.52 6.31 -0.25
N GLY A 134 -26.41 5.86 -1.14
CA GLY A 134 -27.79 5.49 -0.78
C GLY A 134 -27.85 4.28 0.17
N ALA A 135 -26.98 3.28 -0.03
CA ALA A 135 -26.86 2.11 0.83
C ALA A 135 -26.35 2.48 2.23
N PHE A 136 -25.33 3.34 2.33
CA PHE A 136 -24.88 3.88 3.60
C PHE A 136 -25.99 4.63 4.35
N ASN A 137 -26.73 5.50 3.67
CA ASN A 137 -27.83 6.25 4.26
C ASN A 137 -28.95 5.32 4.77
N ALA A 138 -29.26 4.25 4.06
CA ALA A 138 -30.22 3.26 4.51
C ALA A 138 -29.77 2.54 5.78
N LEU A 139 -28.46 2.22 5.88
CA LEU A 139 -27.87 1.52 7.03
C LEU A 139 -27.76 2.39 8.29
N LEU A 140 -27.61 3.72 8.14
CA LEU A 140 -27.39 4.66 9.24
C LEU A 140 -28.42 4.52 10.34
N LYS A 141 -29.75 4.55 10.01
CA LYS A 141 -30.82 4.46 11.00
C LYS A 141 -30.74 3.18 11.83
N THR A 142 -30.37 2.07 11.20
CA THR A 142 -30.26 0.78 11.88
C THR A 142 -29.00 0.67 12.75
N ILE A 143 -27.90 1.36 12.38
CA ILE A 143 -26.68 1.42 13.20
C ILE A 143 -26.88 2.38 14.39
N GLU A 144 -27.69 3.45 14.24
CA GLU A 144 -27.98 4.38 15.33
C GLU A 144 -28.80 3.74 16.44
N GLU A 145 -29.87 3.02 16.06
CA GLU A 145 -30.82 2.39 16.98
C GLU A 145 -31.02 0.91 16.67
N PRO A 146 -29.97 0.09 16.83
CA PRO A 146 -30.06 -1.34 16.53
C PRO A 146 -30.88 -2.07 17.61
N PRO A 147 -31.64 -3.12 17.23
CA PRO A 147 -32.21 -4.03 18.21
C PRO A 147 -31.15 -4.63 19.12
N ALA A 148 -31.48 -4.87 20.41
CA ALA A 148 -30.52 -5.35 21.42
C ALA A 148 -29.83 -6.70 21.06
N HIS A 149 -30.44 -7.47 20.18
CA HIS A 149 -29.91 -8.76 19.73
C HIS A 149 -29.08 -8.67 18.44
N VAL A 150 -28.79 -7.47 17.93
CA VAL A 150 -28.09 -7.28 16.65
C VAL A 150 -26.70 -6.66 16.85
N ILE A 151 -25.73 -7.19 16.14
CA ILE A 151 -24.37 -6.67 16.12
C ILE A 151 -23.91 -6.57 14.66
N PHE A 152 -23.39 -5.38 14.31
CA PHE A 152 -22.76 -5.12 13.01
C PHE A 152 -21.25 -5.19 13.13
N ILE A 153 -20.59 -5.88 12.20
CA ILE A 153 -19.14 -5.88 12.05
C ILE A 153 -18.82 -5.46 10.61
N LEU A 154 -18.40 -4.23 10.45
CA LEU A 154 -18.02 -3.64 9.17
C LEU A 154 -16.53 -3.82 8.97
N ALA A 155 -16.08 -4.23 7.79
CA ALA A 155 -14.66 -4.34 7.46
C ALA A 155 -14.36 -3.52 6.20
N THR A 156 -13.19 -2.86 6.17
CA THR A 156 -12.76 -2.03 5.03
C THR A 156 -11.26 -2.01 4.86
N THR A 157 -10.80 -1.93 3.62
CA THR A 157 -9.41 -1.59 3.28
C THR A 157 -9.20 -0.09 3.14
N GLU A 158 -10.27 0.69 2.95
CA GLU A 158 -10.20 2.13 2.66
C GLU A 158 -11.05 2.92 3.67
N TYR A 159 -10.46 3.17 4.86
CA TYR A 159 -11.13 3.87 5.95
C TYR A 159 -11.67 5.25 5.58
N TYR A 160 -10.91 6.00 4.79
CA TYR A 160 -11.26 7.38 4.38
C TYR A 160 -12.46 7.46 3.42
N LYS A 161 -12.87 6.33 2.80
CA LYS A 161 -14.07 6.27 1.95
C LYS A 161 -15.35 5.98 2.76
N VAL A 162 -15.23 5.58 4.02
CA VAL A 162 -16.38 5.33 4.88
C VAL A 162 -16.90 6.67 5.41
N PRO A 163 -18.20 6.97 5.33
CA PRO A 163 -18.77 8.21 5.85
C PRO A 163 -18.52 8.38 7.35
N GLU A 164 -18.18 9.61 7.77
CA GLU A 164 -17.90 9.93 9.17
C GLU A 164 -19.11 9.66 10.08
N THR A 165 -20.32 9.77 9.53
CA THR A 165 -21.57 9.43 10.20
C THR A 165 -21.65 7.95 10.61
N ILE A 166 -21.06 7.03 9.85
CA ILE A 166 -20.93 5.61 10.22
C ILE A 166 -19.79 5.43 11.22
N ILE A 167 -18.62 6.05 10.95
CA ILE A 167 -17.44 5.94 11.80
C ILE A 167 -17.74 6.33 13.25
N SER A 168 -18.44 7.44 13.45
CA SER A 168 -18.77 7.97 14.78
C SER A 168 -19.68 7.06 15.62
N ARG A 169 -20.37 6.11 14.99
CA ARG A 169 -21.29 5.15 15.64
C ARG A 169 -20.68 3.76 15.83
N CYS A 170 -19.48 3.55 15.30
CA CYS A 170 -18.80 2.28 15.38
C CYS A 170 -17.62 2.32 16.36
N GLN A 171 -17.38 1.21 17.04
CA GLN A 171 -16.10 1.01 17.72
C GLN A 171 -15.04 0.62 16.67
N CYS A 172 -14.07 1.51 16.43
CA CYS A 172 -13.09 1.38 15.37
C CYS A 172 -11.84 0.62 15.83
N PHE A 173 -11.36 -0.32 15.01
CA PHE A 173 -10.15 -1.10 15.25
C PHE A 173 -9.23 -1.03 14.02
N SER A 174 -8.00 -0.55 14.24
CA SER A 174 -6.96 -0.51 13.22
C SER A 174 -6.23 -1.84 13.15
N PHE A 175 -6.18 -2.42 11.95
CA PHE A 175 -5.39 -3.60 11.63
C PHE A 175 -4.11 -3.16 10.95
N GLU A 176 -2.98 -3.47 11.55
CA GLU A 176 -1.68 -3.11 11.03
C GLU A 176 -1.15 -4.18 10.04
N ARG A 177 -0.17 -3.81 9.23
CA ARG A 177 0.60 -4.76 8.44
C ARG A 177 1.29 -5.73 9.37
N LEU A 178 1.28 -7.01 9.04
CA LEU A 178 1.95 -8.04 9.83
C LEU A 178 3.47 -7.91 9.68
N ALA A 179 4.20 -8.16 10.74
CA ALA A 179 5.64 -8.28 10.69
C ALA A 179 6.07 -9.48 9.83
N ILE A 180 7.24 -9.38 9.22
CA ILE A 180 7.80 -10.46 8.39
C ILE A 180 7.92 -11.76 9.20
N ASP A 181 8.33 -11.65 10.46
CA ASP A 181 8.50 -12.81 11.36
C ASP A 181 7.17 -13.50 11.70
N ASP A 182 6.08 -12.73 11.86
CA ASP A 182 4.74 -13.29 12.10
C ASP A 182 4.25 -14.07 10.88
N ILE A 183 4.46 -13.51 9.68
CA ILE A 183 4.10 -14.17 8.42
C ILE A 183 4.95 -15.40 8.20
N TYR A 184 6.28 -15.30 8.39
CA TYR A 184 7.20 -16.43 8.26
C TYR A 184 6.81 -17.58 9.20
N SER A 185 6.55 -17.28 10.48
CA SER A 185 6.16 -18.28 11.48
C SER A 185 4.87 -19.00 11.07
N ARG A 186 3.89 -18.26 10.52
CA ARG A 186 2.65 -18.88 10.05
C ARG A 186 2.84 -19.70 8.77
N LEU A 187 3.68 -19.24 7.84
CA LEU A 187 4.03 -20.02 6.65
C LEU A 187 4.75 -21.32 7.02
N LYS A 188 5.71 -21.24 7.96
CA LYS A 188 6.44 -22.42 8.44
C LYS A 188 5.51 -23.44 9.08
N TYR A 189 4.59 -22.99 9.94
CA TYR A 189 3.55 -23.87 10.49
C TYR A 189 2.74 -24.58 9.40
N ILE A 190 2.33 -23.86 8.33
CA ILE A 190 1.57 -24.45 7.22
C ILE A 190 2.42 -25.50 6.46
N VAL A 191 3.67 -25.17 6.17
CA VAL A 191 4.63 -26.04 5.47
C VAL A 191 4.83 -27.35 6.23
N ASP A 192 4.99 -27.25 7.56
CA ASP A 192 5.16 -28.42 8.43
C ASP A 192 3.89 -29.29 8.45
N GLN A 193 2.70 -28.69 8.54
CA GLN A 193 1.43 -29.42 8.54
C GLN A 193 1.13 -30.12 7.19
N GLU A 194 1.44 -29.47 6.08
CA GLU A 194 1.23 -30.00 4.72
C GLU A 194 2.39 -30.88 4.26
N LYS A 195 3.48 -30.99 5.04
CA LYS A 195 4.72 -31.72 4.69
C LYS A 195 5.33 -31.23 3.37
N ILE A 196 5.28 -29.93 3.14
CA ILE A 196 5.85 -29.30 1.95
C ILE A 196 7.36 -29.17 2.16
N LYS A 197 8.13 -29.48 1.12
CA LYS A 197 9.58 -29.24 1.13
C LYS A 197 9.86 -27.82 0.70
N ALA A 198 10.25 -26.97 1.64
CA ALA A 198 10.56 -25.56 1.38
C ALA A 198 11.78 -25.12 2.20
N SER A 199 12.69 -24.35 1.58
CA SER A 199 13.80 -23.75 2.31
C SER A 199 13.30 -22.57 3.18
N ASP A 200 13.96 -22.34 4.33
CA ASP A 200 13.62 -21.18 5.18
C ASP A 200 13.80 -19.84 4.45
N GLU A 201 14.72 -19.79 3.49
CA GLU A 201 14.99 -18.62 2.68
C GLU A 201 13.80 -18.24 1.78
N VAL A 202 13.19 -19.23 1.11
CA VAL A 202 12.01 -18.99 0.27
C VAL A 202 10.83 -18.53 1.10
N LEU A 203 10.64 -19.07 2.32
CA LEU A 203 9.56 -18.64 3.22
C LEU A 203 9.76 -17.19 3.68
N LYS A 204 11.00 -16.79 3.98
CA LYS A 204 11.33 -15.39 4.30
C LYS A 204 11.11 -14.45 3.12
N LEU A 205 11.44 -14.87 1.89
CA LEU A 205 11.16 -14.11 0.68
C LEU A 205 9.65 -13.93 0.47
N ILE A 206 8.87 -15.02 0.60
CA ILE A 206 7.40 -14.94 0.51
C ILE A 206 6.87 -13.93 1.54
N ALA A 207 7.35 -13.98 2.78
CA ALA A 207 6.93 -13.06 3.84
C ALA A 207 7.30 -11.59 3.53
N LYS A 208 8.50 -11.34 3.02
CA LYS A 208 8.99 -10.01 2.62
C LYS A 208 8.13 -9.42 1.49
N TYR A 209 7.87 -10.20 0.45
CA TYR A 209 7.12 -9.73 -0.72
C TYR A 209 5.58 -9.76 -0.55
N ALA A 210 5.07 -10.23 0.59
CA ALA A 210 3.65 -10.21 0.92
C ALA A 210 3.18 -8.85 1.47
N ASP A 211 4.09 -7.92 1.73
CA ASP A 211 3.80 -6.55 2.18
C ASP A 211 2.85 -6.51 3.39
N GLY A 212 3.08 -7.38 4.36
CA GLY A 212 2.26 -7.49 5.58
C GLY A 212 0.90 -8.18 5.40
N GLY A 213 0.61 -8.74 4.22
CA GLY A 213 -0.64 -9.44 3.91
C GLY A 213 -0.50 -10.97 4.01
N LEU A 214 -0.93 -11.60 5.09
CA LEU A 214 -0.82 -13.04 5.27
C LEU A 214 -1.59 -13.84 4.19
N ARG A 215 -2.74 -13.34 3.73
CA ARG A 215 -3.53 -14.00 2.68
C ARG A 215 -2.74 -14.10 1.38
N ASP A 216 -2.01 -13.03 1.03
CA ASP A 216 -1.21 -12.98 -0.20
C ASP A 216 0.06 -13.82 -0.06
N ALA A 217 0.64 -13.90 1.15
CA ALA A 217 1.74 -14.79 1.47
C ALA A 217 1.34 -16.27 1.28
N ILE A 218 0.24 -16.70 1.92
CA ILE A 218 -0.27 -18.08 1.79
C ILE A 218 -0.68 -18.38 0.34
N GLY A 219 -1.28 -17.41 -0.37
CA GLY A 219 -1.62 -17.57 -1.78
C GLY A 219 -0.40 -17.72 -2.69
N THR A 220 0.72 -17.09 -2.34
CA THR A 220 2.00 -17.28 -3.05
C THR A 220 2.60 -18.64 -2.75
N LEU A 221 2.58 -19.10 -1.49
CA LEU A 221 2.99 -20.45 -1.11
C LEU A 221 2.18 -21.51 -1.89
N ASP A 222 0.87 -21.34 -1.95
CA ASP A 222 -0.05 -22.23 -2.66
C ASP A 222 0.28 -22.36 -4.16
N LYS A 223 0.59 -21.24 -4.81
CA LYS A 223 1.02 -21.24 -6.20
C LYS A 223 2.39 -21.90 -6.41
N LEU A 224 3.33 -21.70 -5.49
CA LEU A 224 4.64 -22.35 -5.54
C LEU A 224 4.52 -23.86 -5.39
N CYS A 225 3.65 -24.36 -4.50
CA CYS A 225 3.37 -25.78 -4.37
C CYS A 225 2.77 -26.41 -5.64
N ALA A 226 2.03 -25.63 -6.42
CA ALA A 226 1.53 -26.08 -7.72
C ALA A 226 2.62 -26.03 -8.83
N TYR A 227 3.65 -25.22 -8.64
CA TYR A 227 4.74 -25.06 -9.61
C TYR A 227 5.86 -26.08 -9.42
N SER A 228 6.28 -26.37 -8.16
CA SER A 228 7.40 -27.24 -7.84
C SER A 228 7.11 -28.11 -6.62
N ASN A 229 7.69 -29.32 -6.58
CA ASN A 229 7.59 -30.24 -5.44
C ASN A 229 8.56 -29.89 -4.30
N GLU A 230 9.61 -29.12 -4.60
CA GLU A 230 10.58 -28.63 -3.63
C GLU A 230 10.77 -27.12 -3.89
N LEU A 231 10.36 -26.30 -2.92
CA LEU A 231 10.29 -24.87 -3.09
C LEU A 231 11.65 -24.23 -2.87
N THR A 232 12.18 -23.65 -3.92
CA THR A 232 13.47 -22.93 -3.92
C THR A 232 13.30 -21.44 -4.11
N VAL A 233 14.36 -20.67 -3.82
CA VAL A 233 14.42 -19.24 -4.09
C VAL A 233 14.26 -18.94 -5.59
N GLN A 234 14.82 -19.80 -6.43
CA GLN A 234 14.74 -19.65 -7.88
C GLN A 234 13.29 -19.80 -8.37
N ASP A 235 12.55 -20.81 -7.87
CA ASP A 235 11.14 -21.00 -8.22
C ASP A 235 10.30 -19.76 -7.85
N PHE A 236 10.63 -19.12 -6.72
CA PHE A 236 9.95 -17.89 -6.30
C PHE A 236 10.20 -16.73 -7.27
N TYR A 237 11.46 -16.51 -7.68
CA TYR A 237 11.80 -15.45 -8.63
C TYR A 237 11.19 -15.68 -10.01
N GLU A 238 11.14 -16.95 -10.46
CA GLU A 238 10.51 -17.31 -11.74
C GLU A 238 8.99 -17.11 -11.70
N LEU A 239 8.32 -17.66 -10.69
CA LEU A 239 6.86 -17.56 -10.55
C LEU A 239 6.36 -16.11 -10.44
N ARG A 240 7.12 -15.27 -9.74
CA ARG A 240 6.77 -13.86 -9.53
C ARG A 240 7.25 -12.95 -10.65
N GLY A 241 8.09 -13.46 -11.56
CA GLY A 241 8.74 -12.65 -12.58
C GLY A 241 9.66 -11.59 -11.98
N ILE A 242 10.27 -11.88 -10.83
CA ILE A 242 11.19 -10.97 -10.13
C ILE A 242 12.60 -11.23 -10.70
N VAL A 243 13.44 -10.21 -10.69
CA VAL A 243 14.88 -10.34 -10.98
C VAL A 243 15.64 -10.61 -9.67
N ASP A 244 16.78 -11.27 -9.77
CA ASP A 244 17.66 -11.46 -8.64
C ASP A 244 18.43 -10.18 -8.31
N GLU A 245 19.06 -10.17 -7.16
CA GLU A 245 19.81 -9.01 -6.67
C GLU A 245 21.03 -8.69 -7.55
N ALA A 246 21.67 -9.71 -8.11
CA ALA A 246 22.82 -9.55 -9.01
C ALA A 246 22.41 -8.80 -10.30
N PHE A 247 21.30 -9.16 -10.89
CA PHE A 247 20.75 -8.46 -12.06
C PHE A 247 20.38 -7.00 -11.73
N LEU A 248 19.82 -6.75 -10.54
CA LEU A 248 19.48 -5.40 -10.10
C LEU A 248 20.74 -4.54 -9.98
N GLN A 249 21.78 -5.04 -9.32
CA GLN A 249 23.08 -4.35 -9.15
C GLN A 249 23.78 -4.08 -10.49
N GLU A 250 23.75 -5.05 -11.41
CA GLU A 250 24.26 -4.88 -12.77
C GLU A 250 23.53 -3.75 -13.51
N PHE A 251 22.21 -3.72 -13.41
CA PHE A 251 21.41 -2.66 -14.02
C PHE A 251 21.71 -1.27 -13.43
N VAL A 252 21.86 -1.16 -12.12
CA VAL A 252 22.26 0.08 -11.44
C VAL A 252 23.64 0.54 -11.94
N THR A 253 24.58 -0.38 -12.12
CA THR A 253 25.90 -0.07 -12.68
C THR A 253 25.79 0.52 -14.10
N LYS A 254 24.95 -0.06 -14.96
CA LYS A 254 24.68 0.44 -16.31
C LYS A 254 24.03 1.83 -16.31
N LEU A 255 23.12 2.08 -15.36
CA LEU A 255 22.51 3.40 -15.17
C LEU A 255 23.57 4.46 -14.80
N ASN A 256 24.44 4.15 -13.83
CA ASN A 256 25.50 5.04 -13.37
C ASN A 256 26.53 5.33 -14.47
N GLN A 257 26.83 4.38 -15.35
CA GLN A 257 27.73 4.54 -16.47
C GLN A 257 27.09 5.27 -17.66
N PHE A 258 25.78 5.53 -17.63
CA PHE A 258 25.02 6.11 -18.75
C PHE A 258 25.16 5.31 -20.06
N ASP A 259 25.24 4.00 -19.95
CA ASP A 259 25.31 3.11 -21.14
C ASP A 259 23.90 2.86 -21.69
N LYS A 260 23.49 3.73 -22.64
CA LYS A 260 22.15 3.71 -23.24
C LYS A 260 21.84 2.38 -23.91
N ASP A 261 22.80 1.83 -24.63
CA ASP A 261 22.58 0.61 -25.41
C ASP A 261 22.40 -0.59 -24.48
N SER A 262 23.19 -0.67 -23.40
CA SER A 262 23.06 -1.72 -22.40
C SER A 262 21.78 -1.58 -21.57
N ILE A 263 21.36 -0.35 -21.23
CA ILE A 263 20.08 -0.10 -20.56
C ILE A 263 18.91 -0.62 -21.42
N LEU A 264 18.87 -0.23 -22.70
CA LEU A 264 17.79 -0.66 -23.61
C LEU A 264 17.80 -2.18 -23.84
N LYS A 265 18.98 -2.81 -23.96
CA LYS A 265 19.10 -4.27 -24.04
C LYS A 265 18.58 -4.97 -22.80
N THR A 266 18.92 -4.47 -21.61
CA THR A 266 18.44 -5.05 -20.35
C THR A 266 16.91 -4.91 -20.22
N ILE A 267 16.32 -3.79 -20.64
CA ILE A 267 14.86 -3.64 -20.70
C ILE A 267 14.25 -4.66 -21.67
N ASP A 268 14.86 -4.87 -22.84
CA ASP A 268 14.39 -5.86 -23.80
C ASP A 268 14.44 -7.30 -23.24
N GLU A 269 15.49 -7.63 -22.48
CA GLU A 269 15.62 -8.90 -21.75
C GLU A 269 14.54 -9.09 -20.69
N LEU A 270 14.19 -8.05 -19.92
CA LEU A 270 13.09 -8.09 -18.94
C LEU A 270 11.76 -8.47 -19.61
N PHE A 271 11.46 -7.87 -20.76
CA PHE A 271 10.23 -8.18 -21.50
C PHE A 271 10.26 -9.57 -22.13
N LYS A 272 11.39 -9.98 -22.75
CA LYS A 272 11.55 -11.30 -23.34
C LYS A 272 11.42 -12.43 -22.32
N ASN A 273 11.94 -12.21 -21.10
CA ASN A 273 11.89 -13.18 -20.01
C ASN A 273 10.60 -13.09 -19.18
N GLY A 274 9.61 -12.30 -19.62
CA GLY A 274 8.31 -12.16 -18.93
C GLY A 274 8.42 -11.61 -17.50
N LYS A 275 9.47 -10.81 -17.21
CA LYS A 275 9.68 -10.24 -15.88
C LYS A 275 8.67 -9.14 -15.57
N ASN A 276 8.28 -9.04 -14.30
CA ASN A 276 7.31 -8.04 -13.84
C ASN A 276 7.99 -6.67 -13.70
N THR A 277 7.74 -5.80 -14.66
CA THR A 277 8.39 -4.49 -14.76
C THR A 277 7.99 -3.54 -13.62
N ILE A 278 6.78 -3.66 -13.04
CA ILE A 278 6.35 -2.86 -11.90
C ILE A 278 7.12 -3.27 -10.65
N ILE A 279 7.30 -4.59 -10.43
CA ILE A 279 8.10 -5.10 -9.31
C ILE A 279 9.54 -4.66 -9.49
N PHE A 280 10.11 -4.76 -10.69
CA PHE A 280 11.47 -4.32 -10.98
C PHE A 280 11.72 -2.84 -10.64
N VAL A 281 10.81 -1.95 -11.01
CA VAL A 281 10.94 -0.52 -10.65
C VAL A 281 10.77 -0.29 -9.14
N ASN A 282 9.90 -1.06 -8.46
CA ASN A 282 9.78 -1.01 -7.00
C ASN A 282 11.05 -1.52 -6.30
N ASP A 283 11.68 -2.57 -6.80
CA ASP A 283 12.93 -3.11 -6.23
C ASP A 283 14.08 -2.11 -6.42
N LEU A 284 14.15 -1.40 -7.57
CA LEU A 284 15.08 -0.29 -7.77
C LEU A 284 14.81 0.87 -6.79
N LEU A 285 13.55 1.23 -6.59
CA LEU A 285 13.15 2.27 -5.63
C LEU A 285 13.61 1.91 -4.21
N ASN A 286 13.40 0.67 -3.79
CA ASN A 286 13.85 0.16 -2.49
C ASN A 286 15.37 0.16 -2.39
N TYR A 287 16.08 -0.21 -3.46
CA TYR A 287 17.54 -0.18 -3.52
C TYR A 287 18.08 1.24 -3.30
N PHE A 288 17.64 2.21 -4.10
CA PHE A 288 18.10 3.60 -3.97
C PHE A 288 17.71 4.24 -2.64
N THR A 289 16.55 3.89 -2.11
CA THR A 289 16.12 4.35 -0.77
C THR A 289 17.05 3.79 0.32
N SER A 290 17.42 2.52 0.23
CA SER A 290 18.36 1.89 1.18
C SER A 290 19.76 2.50 1.08
N GLU A 291 20.23 2.75 -0.13
CA GLU A 291 21.52 3.43 -0.37
C GLU A 291 21.51 4.87 0.17
N LEU A 292 20.42 5.61 0.01
CA LEU A 292 20.27 6.96 0.54
C LEU A 292 20.31 6.97 2.08
N ILE A 293 19.70 5.98 2.74
CA ILE A 293 19.74 5.87 4.22
C ILE A 293 21.14 5.54 4.70
N ASN A 294 21.85 4.66 4.00
CA ASN A 294 23.20 4.24 4.38
C ASN A 294 24.27 5.30 4.04
N ASN A 295 24.09 6.04 2.93
CA ASN A 295 25.03 7.01 2.38
C ASN A 295 24.34 8.40 2.25
N SER A 296 24.10 9.08 3.38
CA SER A 296 23.29 10.32 3.47
C SER A 296 23.79 11.52 2.65
N ASN A 297 24.95 11.43 1.97
CA ASN A 297 25.58 12.56 1.29
C ASN A 297 25.39 12.57 -0.23
N ASN A 298 24.64 11.63 -0.80
CA ASN A 298 24.45 11.56 -2.25
C ASN A 298 23.10 12.20 -2.62
N LEU A 299 23.14 13.50 -2.96
CA LEU A 299 21.95 14.30 -3.33
C LEU A 299 21.27 13.76 -4.60
N ASP A 300 22.01 13.13 -5.49
CA ASP A 300 21.52 12.60 -6.76
C ASP A 300 20.47 11.49 -6.58
N TYR A 301 20.48 10.77 -5.46
CA TYR A 301 19.52 9.71 -5.17
C TYR A 301 18.09 10.23 -4.93
N TYR A 302 17.92 11.47 -4.46
CA TYR A 302 16.58 12.06 -4.31
C TYR A 302 15.89 12.23 -5.66
N ASP A 303 16.60 12.73 -6.68
CA ASP A 303 16.06 12.96 -8.01
C ASP A 303 15.77 11.64 -8.73
N ILE A 304 16.61 10.61 -8.49
CA ILE A 304 16.36 9.25 -8.99
C ILE A 304 15.09 8.68 -8.37
N ILE A 305 14.94 8.76 -7.05
CA ILE A 305 13.78 8.26 -6.31
C ILE A 305 12.50 8.95 -6.78
N ASP A 306 12.49 10.27 -6.90
CA ASP A 306 11.35 11.02 -7.41
C ASP A 306 11.00 10.61 -8.86
N SER A 307 12.00 10.46 -9.73
CA SER A 307 11.81 10.00 -11.10
C SER A 307 11.25 8.57 -11.19
N LEU A 308 11.68 7.68 -10.29
CA LEU A 308 11.14 6.31 -10.21
C LEU A 308 9.70 6.28 -9.70
N ILE A 309 9.34 7.16 -8.74
CA ILE A 309 7.97 7.30 -8.24
C ILE A 309 7.05 7.77 -9.37
N ASP A 310 7.46 8.81 -10.11
CA ASP A 310 6.71 9.33 -11.25
C ASP A 310 6.55 8.26 -12.35
N LEU A 311 7.62 7.50 -12.63
CA LEU A 311 7.59 6.40 -13.58
C LEU A 311 6.57 5.33 -13.17
N LEU A 312 6.55 4.93 -11.90
CA LEU A 312 5.59 3.96 -11.37
C LEU A 312 4.13 4.45 -11.49
N GLU A 313 3.88 5.74 -11.22
CA GLU A 313 2.53 6.30 -11.39
C GLU A 313 2.08 6.27 -12.86
N HIS A 314 2.95 6.63 -13.78
CA HIS A 314 2.66 6.58 -15.22
C HIS A 314 2.43 5.14 -15.70
N MET A 315 3.25 4.18 -15.24
CA MET A 315 3.10 2.75 -15.59
C MET A 315 1.77 2.17 -15.11
N LYS A 316 1.27 2.56 -13.95
CA LYS A 316 -0.04 2.09 -13.43
C LYS A 316 -1.22 2.58 -14.26
N ARG A 317 -1.07 3.69 -14.98
CA ARG A 317 -2.14 4.32 -15.79
C ARG A 317 -2.06 4.02 -17.28
N SER A 318 -0.94 3.45 -17.76
CA SER A 318 -0.70 3.23 -19.18
C SER A 318 -0.64 1.75 -19.52
N SER A 319 -1.15 1.39 -20.69
CA SER A 319 -1.01 0.05 -21.26
C SER A 319 0.36 -0.17 -21.93
N ASN A 320 1.09 0.91 -22.26
CA ASN A 320 2.39 0.81 -22.95
C ASN A 320 3.56 1.01 -21.98
N THR A 321 3.76 0.01 -21.11
CA THR A 321 4.80 0.03 -20.07
C THR A 321 6.21 0.01 -20.63
N ARG A 322 6.43 -0.57 -21.83
CA ARG A 322 7.76 -0.67 -22.44
C ARG A 322 8.36 0.70 -22.77
N ILE A 323 7.62 1.53 -23.51
CA ILE A 323 8.08 2.88 -23.89
C ILE A 323 8.31 3.74 -22.64
N LEU A 324 7.46 3.61 -21.63
CA LEU A 324 7.62 4.34 -20.38
C LEU A 324 8.92 3.98 -19.66
N LEU A 325 9.28 2.68 -19.63
CA LEU A 325 10.53 2.21 -19.04
C LEU A 325 11.75 2.71 -19.82
N GLU A 326 11.74 2.57 -21.14
CA GLU A 326 12.84 3.00 -22.01
C GLU A 326 13.10 4.52 -21.83
N VAL A 327 12.04 5.34 -21.94
CA VAL A 327 12.16 6.80 -21.78
C VAL A 327 12.49 7.19 -20.34
N GLY A 328 11.87 6.54 -19.35
CA GLY A 328 12.07 6.81 -17.92
C GLY A 328 13.53 6.57 -17.50
N PHE A 329 14.08 5.37 -17.82
CA PHE A 329 15.46 5.06 -17.46
C PHE A 329 16.49 5.86 -18.23
N LEU A 330 16.24 6.21 -19.50
CA LEU A 330 17.12 7.12 -20.24
C LEU A 330 17.13 8.54 -19.64
N LYS A 331 16.00 9.01 -19.12
CA LYS A 331 15.94 10.29 -18.37
C LYS A 331 16.75 10.20 -17.08
N ILE A 332 16.52 9.18 -16.25
CA ILE A 332 17.25 8.96 -15.00
C ILE A 332 18.76 8.93 -15.25
N ALA A 333 19.19 8.12 -16.22
CA ALA A 333 20.60 8.02 -16.59
C ALA A 333 21.19 9.37 -17.11
N SER A 334 20.38 10.21 -17.78
CA SER A 334 20.83 11.54 -18.26
C SER A 334 21.01 12.54 -17.13
N HIS A 335 20.22 12.46 -16.06
CA HIS A 335 20.39 13.27 -14.86
C HIS A 335 21.70 12.95 -14.16
N LEU A 336 21.97 11.67 -13.92
CA LEU A 336 23.24 11.22 -13.32
C LEU A 336 24.50 11.71 -14.07
N LYS A 337 24.44 11.81 -15.42
CA LYS A 337 25.59 12.30 -16.22
C LYS A 337 25.80 13.81 -16.13
N LYS A 338 24.76 14.58 -15.91
CA LYS A 338 24.84 16.05 -15.85
C LYS A 338 25.57 16.50 -14.61
N ASP A 339 25.31 15.85 -13.47
CA ASP A 339 25.88 16.19 -12.18
C ASP A 339 27.38 15.80 -12.08
N LEU A 340 27.80 14.72 -12.79
CA LEU A 340 29.20 14.37 -12.93
C LEU A 340 30.03 15.41 -13.73
N LYS A 341 29.41 16.16 -14.66
CA LYS A 341 30.10 17.22 -15.41
C LYS A 341 30.18 18.52 -14.61
N ASP A 342 29.19 18.86 -13.82
CA ASP A 342 29.19 20.07 -13.02
C ASP A 342 30.13 19.96 -11.81
N SER A 343 30.34 18.75 -11.27
CA SER A 343 31.34 18.48 -10.22
C SER A 343 32.79 18.50 -10.71
N THR A 344 33.03 18.21 -12.00
CA THR A 344 34.39 18.24 -12.60
C THR A 344 34.80 19.68 -13.01
N ILE A 345 33.87 20.57 -13.29
CA ILE A 345 34.15 21.96 -13.67
C ILE A 345 34.51 22.85 -12.47
N SER A 346 34.19 22.42 -11.25
CA SER A 346 34.47 23.18 -10.03
C SER A 346 35.89 23.05 -9.50
N GLN A 347 36.76 22.27 -10.12
CA GLN A 347 38.16 22.04 -9.66
C GLN A 347 39.25 22.71 -10.49
N GLU A 348 38.94 23.43 -11.59
CA GLU A 348 39.95 24.14 -12.39
C GLU A 348 39.62 25.61 -12.55
N ILE A 349 39.69 26.45 -11.52
CA ILE A 349 40.01 27.88 -11.64
C ILE A 349 40.70 28.35 -10.37
N VAL A 350 42.02 28.25 -10.35
CA VAL A 350 42.86 29.10 -9.51
C VAL A 350 43.29 30.31 -10.32
N PRO A 351 42.98 31.54 -9.93
CA PRO A 351 43.38 32.72 -10.70
C PRO A 351 44.81 33.10 -10.35
N SER A 352 45.70 33.13 -11.35
CA SER A 352 46.97 33.85 -11.23
C SER A 352 46.76 35.35 -11.45
N LYS A 353 47.19 36.14 -10.49
CA LYS A 353 47.26 37.61 -10.53
C LYS A 353 48.23 38.05 -11.60
N ASN A 354 47.87 39.06 -12.41
CA ASN A 354 48.69 40.29 -12.63
C ASN A 354 47.97 41.31 -13.55
N SER A 355 47.60 42.40 -12.97
CA SER A 355 48.06 43.81 -13.09
C SER A 355 47.76 44.56 -14.39
N PHE A 356 47.08 45.74 -14.18
CA PHE A 356 47.14 47.06 -14.82
C PHE A 356 46.77 47.21 -16.30
N ASN A 357 45.80 48.03 -16.69
CA ASN A 357 45.83 49.50 -16.75
C ASN A 357 44.54 50.09 -17.34
N ASN A 358 44.23 51.27 -16.87
CA ASN A 358 43.27 52.29 -17.29
C ASN A 358 43.26 52.60 -18.80
N SER A 359 42.05 52.92 -19.39
CA SER A 359 41.73 54.29 -19.81
C SER A 359 40.47 54.38 -20.66
N LYS A 360 39.61 55.34 -20.25
CA LYS A 360 38.83 56.35 -20.95
C LYS A 360 37.86 56.00 -22.09
N LYS A 361 36.56 56.29 -21.83
CA LYS A 361 35.64 57.28 -22.48
C LYS A 361 35.47 57.18 -24.01
N GLU A 362 34.26 57.10 -24.50
CA GLU A 362 33.33 58.20 -24.83
C GLU A 362 32.13 57.66 -25.66
N SER A 363 30.97 58.12 -25.27
CA SER A 363 29.72 58.41 -25.94
C SER A 363 29.69 58.46 -27.46
N ILE A 364 28.63 57.95 -28.10
CA ILE A 364 27.88 58.66 -29.17
C ILE A 364 26.40 58.20 -29.15
N ILE A 365 25.52 59.20 -29.01
CA ILE A 365 24.09 59.20 -29.22
C ILE A 365 23.86 59.50 -30.69
N GLN A 366 22.95 58.81 -31.38
CA GLN A 366 22.20 59.38 -32.52
C GLN A 366 20.89 58.58 -32.76
N GLU A 367 19.88 59.25 -32.57
CA GLU A 367 18.55 59.62 -33.10
C GLU A 367 17.83 58.68 -34.08
N LEU A 368 16.52 58.60 -33.79
CA LEU A 368 15.39 57.96 -34.48
C LEU A 368 15.10 58.58 -35.89
N PRO A 369 14.25 57.91 -36.71
CA PRO A 369 12.88 58.39 -36.72
C PRO A 369 11.77 57.29 -36.72
N ASN A 370 10.64 57.76 -36.21
CA ASN A 370 9.32 57.17 -36.13
C ASN A 370 8.77 56.52 -37.41
N LYS A 371 8.13 55.40 -37.30
CA LYS A 371 6.85 55.09 -37.96
C LYS A 371 5.95 54.23 -37.06
N VAL A 372 4.82 54.88 -36.73
CA VAL A 372 3.67 54.31 -36.00
C VAL A 372 2.85 53.44 -36.94
N SER A 373 2.47 52.26 -36.58
CA SER A 373 1.10 51.73 -36.56
C SER A 373 1.00 50.23 -36.44
N LYS A 374 0.05 49.79 -35.59
CA LYS A 374 -0.53 48.45 -35.44
C LYS A 374 0.27 47.43 -34.62
N ALA A 375 0.13 47.47 -33.29
CA ALA A 375 0.41 46.36 -32.39
C ALA A 375 -0.33 46.53 -31.03
N ASP A 376 -1.65 46.58 -30.98
CA ASP A 376 -2.42 46.69 -29.73
C ASP A 376 -3.24 45.43 -29.35
N GLU A 377 -3.20 44.38 -30.15
CA GLU A 377 -3.90 43.13 -29.77
C GLU A 377 -3.00 42.04 -29.19
N ASN A 378 -1.70 42.02 -29.46
CA ASN A 378 -0.77 41.02 -28.94
C ASN A 378 -0.28 41.28 -27.50
N SER A 379 -0.39 42.50 -27.00
CA SER A 379 0.09 42.83 -25.64
C SER A 379 -0.85 42.38 -24.51
N LYS A 380 -2.14 42.14 -24.82
CA LYS A 380 -3.10 41.60 -23.82
C LYS A 380 -2.97 40.11 -23.62
N THR A 381 -2.67 39.35 -24.68
CA THR A 381 -2.50 37.91 -24.63
C THR A 381 -1.22 37.52 -23.89
N ILE A 382 -0.11 38.20 -24.16
CA ILE A 382 1.18 37.96 -23.49
C ILE A 382 1.10 38.29 -21.98
N ARG A 383 0.38 39.37 -21.60
CA ARG A 383 0.17 39.69 -20.16
C ARG A 383 -0.75 38.71 -19.44
N GLN A 384 -1.66 38.03 -20.12
CA GLN A 384 -2.48 36.97 -19.54
C GLN A 384 -1.69 35.68 -19.38
N GLU A 385 -0.84 35.33 -20.33
CA GLU A 385 0.04 34.15 -20.23
C GLU A 385 1.12 34.32 -19.14
N GLU A 386 1.74 35.51 -19.01
CA GLU A 386 2.68 35.81 -17.92
C GLU A 386 2.03 35.76 -16.53
N LYS A 387 0.76 36.23 -16.41
CA LYS A 387 0.02 36.11 -15.14
C LYS A 387 -0.35 34.66 -14.84
N GLY A 388 -0.69 33.85 -15.85
CA GLY A 388 -0.93 32.39 -15.70
C GLY A 388 0.32 31.63 -15.26
N LEU A 389 1.47 31.91 -15.89
CA LEU A 389 2.75 31.32 -15.53
C LEU A 389 3.23 31.71 -14.12
N LYS A 390 3.03 32.99 -13.70
CA LYS A 390 3.36 33.41 -12.32
C LYS A 390 2.43 32.82 -11.28
N ALA A 391 1.15 32.63 -11.57
CA ALA A 391 0.21 31.96 -10.68
C ALA A 391 0.52 30.46 -10.56
N GLN A 392 0.92 29.80 -11.65
CA GLN A 392 1.35 28.41 -11.65
C GLN A 392 2.67 28.20 -10.89
N ALA A 393 3.64 29.12 -11.04
CA ALA A 393 4.89 29.10 -10.29
C ALA A 393 4.68 29.32 -8.78
N GLN A 394 3.74 30.20 -8.39
CA GLN A 394 3.38 30.41 -6.99
C GLN A 394 2.61 29.22 -6.39
N SER A 395 1.76 28.56 -7.16
CA SER A 395 1.07 27.34 -6.78
C SER A 395 2.05 26.19 -6.57
N ASN A 396 2.99 26.01 -7.49
CA ASN A 396 4.05 25.00 -7.37
C ASN A 396 4.95 25.24 -6.15
N ASN A 397 5.33 26.50 -5.87
CA ASN A 397 6.17 26.84 -4.71
C ASN A 397 5.43 26.61 -3.37
N LYS A 398 4.11 26.81 -3.33
CA LYS A 398 3.27 26.47 -2.16
C LYS A 398 3.15 24.95 -1.98
N TYR A 399 3.05 24.20 -3.09
CA TYR A 399 3.01 22.73 -3.08
C TYR A 399 4.35 22.13 -2.58
N PHE A 400 5.49 22.68 -3.05
CA PHE A 400 6.83 22.27 -2.59
C PHE A 400 7.02 22.54 -1.10
N ARG A 401 6.64 23.70 -0.57
CA ARG A 401 6.75 24.00 0.88
C ARG A 401 5.88 23.11 1.75
N VAL A 402 4.67 22.77 1.31
CA VAL A 402 3.80 21.84 2.06
C VAL A 402 4.34 20.41 2.03
N ARG A 403 4.96 20.01 0.91
CA ARG A 403 5.60 18.69 0.76
C ARG A 403 6.85 18.57 1.64
N GLU A 404 7.70 19.58 1.65
CA GLU A 404 8.89 19.67 2.50
C GLU A 404 8.54 19.62 3.99
N GLN A 405 7.48 20.30 4.40
CA GLN A 405 6.97 20.25 5.77
C GLN A 405 6.43 18.87 6.16
N ARG A 406 5.79 18.14 5.23
CA ARG A 406 5.32 16.77 5.46
C ARG A 406 6.49 15.77 5.59
N ILE A 407 7.52 15.92 4.76
CA ILE A 407 8.72 15.08 4.81
C ILE A 407 9.46 15.33 6.14
N ASN A 408 9.68 16.59 6.54
CA ASN A 408 10.33 16.93 7.80
C ASN A 408 9.54 16.45 9.03
N ASN A 409 8.21 16.49 8.98
CA ASN A 409 7.38 15.95 10.05
C ASN A 409 7.44 14.41 10.13
N ALA A 410 7.49 13.71 8.99
CA ALA A 410 7.65 12.26 8.94
C ALA A 410 9.03 11.82 9.48
N PHE A 411 10.11 12.57 9.13
CA PHE A 411 11.45 12.33 9.69
C PHE A 411 11.51 12.60 11.20
N ALA A 412 10.88 13.66 11.68
CA ALA A 412 10.82 13.96 13.11
C ALA A 412 10.07 12.89 13.89
N GLN A 413 9.03 12.33 13.31
CA GLN A 413 8.24 11.25 13.91
C GLN A 413 9.01 9.92 13.92
N ALA A 414 9.68 9.56 12.83
CA ALA A 414 10.54 8.38 12.74
C ALA A 414 11.74 8.44 13.72
N ASN A 415 12.39 9.59 13.84
CA ASN A 415 13.47 9.79 14.82
C ASN A 415 12.98 9.73 16.28
N LYS A 416 11.75 10.16 16.53
CA LYS A 416 11.14 10.09 17.88
C LYS A 416 10.81 8.65 18.26
N GLU A 417 10.37 7.82 17.32
CA GLU A 417 10.15 6.39 17.52
C GLU A 417 11.46 5.60 17.70
N LEU A 418 12.52 5.97 16.94
CA LEU A 418 13.85 5.38 17.12
C LEU A 418 14.45 5.70 18.50
N LEU A 419 14.26 6.90 19.03
CA LEU A 419 14.71 7.31 20.37
C LEU A 419 13.89 6.69 21.51
N LEU A 420 12.65 6.29 21.25
CA LEU A 420 11.82 5.57 22.21
C LEU A 420 12.16 4.07 22.29
N ASN A 421 12.69 3.51 21.20
CA ASN A 421 13.10 2.10 21.15
C ASN A 421 14.54 1.85 21.62
N LEU A 422 15.31 2.93 21.91
CA LEU A 422 16.68 2.88 22.47
C LEU A 422 16.72 3.15 23.99
N LYS A 423 15.58 3.31 24.64
CA LYS A 423 15.41 3.32 26.10
C LYS A 423 14.64 2.09 26.57
#